data_d6960dfc9a2b15ffa42fdbf7be3d09e8
#
_entry.id   d6960dfc9a2b15ffa42fdbf7be3d09e8
#
_cell.length_a   1.000
_cell.length_b   1.000
_cell.length_c   1.000
_cell.angle_alpha   90.00
_cell.angle_beta   90.00
_cell.angle_gamma   90.00
#
_symmetry.space_group_name_H-M   'P 1'
#
loop_
_entity.id
_entity.type
_entity.pdbx_description
1 polymer ?
#
loop_
_entity_poly.entity_id
_entity_poly.type
_entity_poly.pdbx_seq_one_letter_code
_entity_poly.pdbx_strand_id
1 'polypeptide(L)' 'MKELSEFVKIRRKQLKLTQEEFAEKAGVALTVIRKIEQGKDNLSLAKVNQVLLMFGHVLAPIKDKDATRISEI' A
#
# COMPACT_ATOMS: atom_id res chain seq x y z
N MET A 1 -0.45 5.75 -5.69
CA MET A 1 -0.66 6.45 -4.41
C MET A 1 0.67 6.65 -3.70
N LYS A 2 1.06 7.89 -3.58
CA LYS A 2 2.37 8.23 -3.02
C LYS A 2 2.49 7.84 -1.55
N GLU A 3 1.47 8.13 -0.74
CA GLU A 3 1.48 7.82 0.68
C GLU A 3 1.57 6.32 0.92
N LEU A 4 0.83 5.54 0.15
CA LEU A 4 0.85 4.08 0.23
C LEU A 4 2.23 3.55 -0.17
N SER A 5 2.77 4.05 -1.28
CA SER A 5 4.07 3.66 -1.81
C SER A 5 5.17 3.89 -0.77
N GLU A 6 5.21 5.08 -0.20
CA GLU A 6 6.21 5.45 0.78
C GLU A 6 6.07 4.64 2.07
N PHE A 7 4.84 4.47 2.55
CA PHE A 7 4.57 3.69 3.77
C PHE A 7 5.12 2.27 3.63
N VAL A 8 4.73 1.59 2.56
CA VAL A 8 5.13 0.19 2.35
C VAL A 8 6.65 0.07 2.20
N LYS A 9 7.24 0.95 1.40
CA LYS A 9 8.69 0.93 1.19
C LYS A 9 9.47 1.14 2.47
N ILE A 10 9.08 2.15 3.26
CA ILE A 10 9.76 2.46 4.52
C ILE A 10 9.64 1.28 5.49
N ARG A 11 8.44 0.73 5.65
CA ARG A 11 8.23 -0.39 6.58
C ARG A 11 9.01 -1.61 6.15
N ARG A 12 9.03 -1.91 4.83
CA ARG A 12 9.81 -3.03 4.31
C ARG A 12 11.29 -2.86 4.65
N LYS A 13 11.83 -1.66 4.43
CA LYS A 13 13.24 -1.39 4.70
C LYS A 13 13.56 -1.44 6.19
N GLN A 14 12.64 -1.01 7.04
CA GLN A 14 12.81 -1.14 8.50
C GLN A 14 12.93 -2.59 8.92
N LEU A 15 12.24 -3.49 8.24
CA LEU A 15 12.34 -4.92 8.49
C LEU A 15 13.54 -5.56 7.81
N LYS A 16 14.31 -4.79 7.03
CA LYS A 16 15.49 -5.26 6.29
C LYS A 16 15.16 -6.39 5.31
N LEU A 17 14.00 -6.29 4.67
CA LEU A 17 13.54 -7.28 3.70
C LEU A 17 13.71 -6.76 2.28
N THR A 18 14.06 -7.67 1.36
CA THR A 18 13.96 -7.38 -0.06
C THR A 18 12.49 -7.38 -0.47
N GLN A 19 12.19 -6.87 -1.65
CA GLN A 19 10.82 -6.92 -2.17
C GLN A 19 10.34 -8.36 -2.31
N GLU A 20 11.22 -9.26 -2.74
CA GLU A 20 10.90 -10.67 -2.89
C GLU A 20 10.57 -11.33 -1.55
N GLU A 21 11.40 -11.10 -0.54
CA GLU A 21 11.18 -11.62 0.80
C GLU A 21 9.87 -11.08 1.39
N PHE A 22 9.59 -9.81 1.18
CA PHE A 22 8.38 -9.20 1.69
C PHE A 22 7.13 -9.78 1.02
N ALA A 23 7.17 -9.95 -0.30
CA ALA A 23 6.06 -10.56 -1.04
C ALA A 23 5.77 -11.96 -0.52
N GLU A 24 6.81 -12.75 -0.28
CA GLU A 24 6.67 -14.11 0.26
C GLU A 24 6.01 -14.09 1.63
N LYS A 25 6.47 -13.22 2.52
CA LYS A 25 5.89 -13.12 3.87
C LYS A 25 4.45 -12.62 3.86
N ALA A 26 4.13 -11.71 2.97
CA ALA A 26 2.77 -11.18 2.84
C ALA A 26 1.82 -12.13 2.11
N GLY A 27 2.37 -13.14 1.44
CA GLY A 27 1.56 -14.08 0.67
C GLY A 27 1.00 -13.48 -0.62
N VAL A 28 1.72 -12.55 -1.23
CA VAL A 28 1.32 -11.93 -2.49
C VAL A 28 2.42 -12.11 -3.53
N ALA A 29 2.08 -11.91 -4.81
CA ALA A 29 3.07 -11.96 -5.87
C ALA A 29 4.04 -10.78 -5.76
N LEU A 30 5.28 -10.96 -6.19
CA LEU A 30 6.28 -9.90 -6.21
C LEU A 30 5.80 -8.66 -6.98
N THR A 31 5.05 -8.87 -8.06
CA THR A 31 4.51 -7.76 -8.86
C THR A 31 3.59 -6.86 -8.04
N VAL A 32 2.89 -7.41 -7.04
CA VAL A 32 2.04 -6.60 -6.15
C VAL A 32 2.90 -5.61 -5.37
N ILE A 33 3.97 -6.09 -4.76
CA ILE A 33 4.88 -5.24 -3.99
C ILE A 33 5.51 -4.18 -4.91
N ARG A 34 5.98 -4.58 -6.08
CA ARG A 34 6.59 -3.65 -7.04
C ARG A 34 5.63 -2.55 -7.46
N LYS A 35 4.38 -2.90 -7.79
CA LYS A 35 3.37 -1.93 -8.19
C LYS A 35 3.05 -0.95 -7.08
N ILE A 36 2.90 -1.44 -5.84
CA ILE A 36 2.64 -0.58 -4.69
C ILE A 36 3.79 0.43 -4.53
N GLU A 37 5.02 -0.05 -4.53
CA GLU A 37 6.19 0.80 -4.29
C GLU A 37 6.48 1.76 -5.43
N GLN A 38 6.04 1.42 -6.65
CA GLN A 38 6.14 2.30 -7.82
C GLN A 38 5.04 3.36 -7.85
N GLY A 39 4.09 3.30 -6.93
CA GLY A 39 2.98 4.26 -6.89
C GLY A 39 1.94 4.04 -7.96
N LYS A 40 1.81 2.82 -8.47
CA LYS A 40 0.78 2.49 -9.46
C LYS A 40 -0.60 2.55 -8.83
N ASP A 41 -1.60 2.91 -9.63
CA ASP A 41 -2.99 3.03 -9.17
C ASP A 41 -3.85 1.82 -9.52
N ASN A 42 -3.43 1.00 -10.46
CA ASN A 42 -4.18 -0.19 -10.89
C ASN A 42 -3.88 -1.37 -9.98
N LEU A 43 -4.28 -1.25 -8.72
CA LEU A 43 -4.01 -2.24 -7.69
C LEU A 43 -5.29 -2.92 -7.23
N SER A 44 -5.19 -4.20 -6.86
CA SER A 44 -6.26 -4.88 -6.17
C SER A 44 -6.32 -4.40 -4.72
N LEU A 45 -7.46 -3.88 -4.28
CA LEU A 45 -7.64 -3.43 -2.91
C LEU A 45 -7.41 -4.58 -1.92
N ALA A 46 -7.88 -5.78 -2.27
CA ALA A 46 -7.70 -6.95 -1.41
C ALA A 46 -6.22 -7.30 -1.23
N LYS A 47 -5.44 -7.24 -2.30
CA LYS A 47 -4.01 -7.53 -2.23
C LYS A 47 -3.25 -6.47 -1.47
N VAL A 48 -3.62 -5.20 -1.65
CA VAL A 48 -3.01 -4.10 -0.89
C VAL A 48 -3.29 -4.26 0.60
N ASN A 49 -4.54 -4.57 0.97
CA ASN A 49 -4.89 -4.82 2.35
C ASN A 49 -4.13 -6.02 2.93
N GLN A 50 -3.91 -7.06 2.14
CA GLN A 50 -3.14 -8.22 2.58
C GLN A 50 -1.70 -7.82 2.94
N VAL A 51 -1.10 -6.92 2.16
CA VAL A 51 0.23 -6.39 2.45
C VAL A 51 0.20 -5.51 3.71
N LEU A 52 -0.77 -4.62 3.81
CA LEU A 52 -0.87 -3.69 4.94
C LEU A 52 -1.14 -4.40 6.26
N LEU A 53 -1.84 -5.54 6.23
CA LEU A 53 -2.11 -6.32 7.43
C LEU A 53 -0.84 -6.79 8.12
N MET A 54 0.27 -6.91 7.40
CA MET A 54 1.58 -7.24 7.99
C MET A 54 1.99 -6.20 9.05
N PHE A 55 1.48 -4.98 8.94
CA PHE A 55 1.79 -3.88 9.84
C PHE A 55 0.58 -3.46 10.68
N GLY A 56 -0.48 -4.28 10.67
CA GLY A 56 -1.70 -3.95 11.40
C GLY A 56 -2.51 -2.81 10.77
N HIS A 57 -2.37 -2.62 9.48
CA HIS A 57 -3.05 -1.54 8.75
C HIS A 57 -3.99 -2.07 7.69
N VAL A 58 -4.96 -1.26 7.31
CA VAL A 58 -5.86 -1.51 6.18
C VAL A 58 -6.10 -0.21 5.44
N LEU A 59 -6.54 -0.32 4.19
CA LEU A 59 -6.99 0.84 3.44
C LEU A 59 -8.32 1.33 4.01
N ALA A 60 -8.47 2.63 4.06
CA ALA A 60 -9.73 3.25 4.49
C ALA A 60 -9.87 4.61 3.81
N PRO A 61 -11.10 5.04 3.55
CA PRO A 61 -11.31 6.39 3.04
C PRO A 61 -10.98 7.39 4.13
N ILE A 62 -10.24 8.43 3.76
CA ILE A 62 -9.93 9.54 4.65
C ILE A 62 -10.37 10.82 3.96
N LYS A 63 -10.69 11.83 4.76
CA LYS A 63 -11.06 13.13 4.24
C LYS A 63 -9.83 13.80 3.62
N ASP A 64 -9.96 14.19 2.35
CA ASP A 64 -8.94 14.99 1.69
C ASP A 64 -9.38 16.47 1.79
N LYS A 65 -8.60 17.27 2.44
CA LYS A 65 -8.93 18.70 2.63
C LYS A 65 -9.00 19.49 1.33
N ASP A 66 -8.43 18.95 0.26
CA ASP A 66 -8.48 19.59 -1.06
C ASP A 66 -9.62 19.07 -1.94
N ALA A 67 -10.34 18.05 -1.49
CA ALA A 67 -11.43 17.41 -2.23
C ALA A 67 -12.78 17.88 -1.69
N THR A 68 -13.15 19.12 -1.97
CA THR A 68 -14.36 19.73 -1.43
C THR A 68 -15.61 19.48 -2.25
N ARG A 69 -15.47 19.22 -3.55
CA ARG A 69 -16.61 19.13 -4.48
C ARG A 69 -17.62 18.04 -4.10
N ILE A 70 -17.18 16.95 -3.50
CA ILE A 70 -18.06 15.85 -3.12
C ILE A 70 -18.78 16.15 -1.82
N SER A 71 -18.13 16.84 -0.91
CA SER A 71 -18.72 17.21 0.38
C SER A 71 -19.84 18.23 0.26
N GLU A 72 -20.00 18.85 -0.90
CA GLU A 72 -21.05 19.83 -1.16
C GLU A 72 -22.34 19.22 -1.69
N ILE A 73 -22.34 17.92 -1.96
CA ILE A 73 -23.51 17.24 -2.50
C ILE A 73 -24.58 16.97 -1.44
#